data_1988c03d2588804d97c1a68416211ccd
#
_entry.id   1988c03d2588804d97c1a68416211ccd
#
_cell.length_a   1.000
_cell.length_b   1.000
_cell.length_c   1.000
_cell.angle_alpha   90.00
_cell.angle_beta   90.00
_cell.angle_gamma   90.00
#
_symmetry.space_group_name_H-M   'P 1'
#
loop_
_entity.id
_entity.type
_entity.pdbx_description
1 polymer ?
#
loop_
_entity_poly.entity_id
_entity_poly.type
_entity_poly.pdbx_seq_one_letter_code
_entity_poly.pdbx_strand_id
1 'polypeptide(L)'
;MKKLFLLTIFCGALAGCANMFGPPPAPGDSTAVVQSKLGRPTNVYPNGPDTLLEYAMGPLGQYTWMARMGPDGRLISYEQVLTDAKFGTIKIGRDNKDSVLRILGRPSRQVRYYSVDGDVWQYRYKQSDVWNSLMDVQFDRNGVVQALVNGPDEEREPRWLR
;
A
#
# COMPACT_ATOMS: atom_id res chain seq x y z
N MET A 1 -37.00 -13.09 43.27
CA MET A 1 -36.47 -11.76 42.93
C MET A 1 -34.96 -11.75 42.72
N LYS A 2 -34.15 -12.70 43.25
CA LYS A 2 -32.67 -12.75 43.03
C LYS A 2 -32.19 -13.28 41.66
N LYS A 3 -33.03 -14.00 40.91
CA LYS A 3 -32.69 -14.58 39.61
C LYS A 3 -32.87 -13.61 38.43
N LEU A 4 -33.60 -12.52 38.58
CA LEU A 4 -33.83 -11.54 37.52
C LEU A 4 -32.68 -10.52 37.41
N PHE A 5 -31.91 -10.34 38.47
CA PHE A 5 -30.78 -9.38 38.49
C PHE A 5 -29.51 -9.92 37.81
N LEU A 6 -29.36 -11.24 37.64
CA LEU A 6 -28.20 -11.84 37.02
C LEU A 6 -28.28 -11.82 35.48
N LEU A 7 -29.47 -11.70 34.90
CA LEU A 7 -29.68 -11.74 33.45
C LEU A 7 -29.38 -10.36 32.79
N THR A 8 -29.52 -9.28 33.56
CA THR A 8 -29.26 -7.92 33.05
C THR A 8 -27.76 -7.56 32.97
N ILE A 9 -26.87 -8.23 33.69
CA ILE A 9 -25.43 -7.95 33.69
C ILE A 9 -24.73 -8.62 32.48
N PHE A 10 -25.29 -9.69 31.93
CA PHE A 10 -24.68 -10.43 30.81
C PHE A 10 -24.91 -9.76 29.44
N CYS A 11 -25.95 -8.94 29.27
CA CYS A 11 -26.21 -8.22 28.01
C CYS A 11 -25.31 -6.99 27.79
N GLY A 12 -24.62 -6.49 28.81
CA GLY A 12 -23.74 -5.30 28.70
C GLY A 12 -22.35 -5.57 28.10
N ALA A 13 -21.92 -6.85 28.03
CA ALA A 13 -20.55 -7.20 27.63
C ALA A 13 -20.36 -7.44 26.12
N LEU A 14 -21.42 -7.43 25.32
CA LEU A 14 -21.38 -7.71 23.88
C LEU A 14 -21.26 -6.46 22.99
N ALA A 15 -21.28 -5.26 23.55
CA ALA A 15 -21.21 -4.00 22.79
C ALA A 15 -19.77 -3.52 22.51
N GLY A 16 -18.73 -4.27 22.90
CA GLY A 16 -17.34 -3.82 22.91
C GLY A 16 -16.50 -4.09 21.65
N CYS A 17 -16.98 -4.85 20.66
CA CYS A 17 -16.15 -5.30 19.56
C CYS A 17 -16.39 -4.64 18.20
N ALA A 18 -17.24 -3.60 18.11
CA ALA A 18 -17.65 -3.05 16.82
C ALA A 18 -16.70 -1.98 16.21
N ASN A 19 -15.66 -1.55 16.91
CA ASN A 19 -14.77 -0.45 16.44
C ASN A 19 -13.27 -0.74 16.55
N MET A 20 -12.84 -1.93 16.19
CA MET A 20 -11.39 -2.22 16.17
C MET A 20 -10.68 -1.54 14.98
N PHE A 21 -11.43 -1.09 13.98
CA PHE A 21 -10.94 -0.28 12.85
C PHE A 21 -11.79 0.99 12.78
N GLY A 22 -11.27 2.08 13.35
CA GLY A 22 -11.87 3.39 13.21
C GLY A 22 -11.97 3.81 11.73
N PRO A 23 -12.66 4.91 11.42
CA PRO A 23 -12.77 5.42 10.05
C PRO A 23 -11.36 5.69 9.48
N PRO A 24 -11.16 5.47 8.17
CA PRO A 24 -9.87 5.76 7.52
C PRO A 24 -9.49 7.24 7.72
N PRO A 25 -8.21 7.60 7.54
CA PRO A 25 -7.80 8.98 7.53
C PRO A 25 -8.55 9.80 6.49
N ALA A 26 -8.92 11.04 6.83
CA ALA A 26 -9.65 11.94 5.96
C ALA A 26 -8.81 13.20 5.66
N PRO A 27 -8.99 13.85 4.49
CA PRO A 27 -8.36 15.13 4.20
C PRO A 27 -8.56 16.14 5.33
N GLY A 28 -7.49 16.84 5.70
CA GLY A 28 -7.45 17.76 6.84
C GLY A 28 -7.00 17.14 8.17
N ASP A 29 -6.96 15.81 8.31
CA ASP A 29 -6.40 15.16 9.50
C ASP A 29 -4.94 15.56 9.69
N SER A 30 -4.52 15.83 10.92
CA SER A 30 -3.11 16.09 11.22
C SER A 30 -2.28 14.81 11.13
N THR A 31 -0.96 14.95 10.96
CA THR A 31 -0.02 13.81 10.96
C THR A 31 -0.20 12.92 12.20
N ALA A 32 -0.42 13.52 13.37
CA ALA A 32 -0.66 12.77 14.60
C ALA A 32 -1.95 11.93 14.54
N VAL A 33 -3.03 12.47 13.97
CA VAL A 33 -4.29 11.76 13.76
C VAL A 33 -4.11 10.63 12.76
N VAL A 34 -3.43 10.87 11.63
CA VAL A 34 -3.11 9.83 10.64
C VAL A 34 -2.33 8.68 11.29
N GLN A 35 -1.28 9.00 12.05
CA GLN A 35 -0.47 8.00 12.74
C GLN A 35 -1.21 7.29 13.89
N SER A 36 -2.14 7.95 14.56
CA SER A 36 -2.98 7.30 15.57
C SER A 36 -3.93 6.27 14.97
N LYS A 37 -4.39 6.50 13.74
CA LYS A 37 -5.28 5.59 12.99
C LYS A 37 -4.53 4.43 12.31
N LEU A 38 -3.35 4.71 11.74
CA LEU A 38 -2.62 3.76 10.89
C LEU A 38 -1.35 3.20 11.52
N GLY A 39 -0.91 3.74 12.65
CA GLY A 39 0.38 3.43 13.25
C GLY A 39 1.53 4.20 12.60
N ARG A 40 2.75 3.72 12.80
CA ARG A 40 3.95 4.30 12.20
C ARG A 40 3.98 3.99 10.70
N PRO A 41 4.32 4.96 9.84
CA PRO A 41 4.50 4.68 8.42
C PRO A 41 5.66 3.71 8.19
N THR A 42 5.55 2.87 7.17
CA THR A 42 6.60 1.95 6.73
C THR A 42 7.81 2.72 6.21
N ASN A 43 7.54 3.78 5.45
CA ASN A 43 8.56 4.71 4.94
C ASN A 43 7.99 6.13 4.82
N VAL A 44 8.91 7.09 4.66
CA VAL A 44 8.60 8.50 4.46
C VAL A 44 9.41 9.02 3.28
N TYR A 45 8.76 9.70 2.34
CA TYR A 45 9.41 10.28 1.16
C TYR A 45 9.13 11.77 1.05
N PRO A 46 10.17 12.60 0.75
CA PRO A 46 9.95 13.99 0.37
C PRO A 46 9.32 14.06 -1.03
N ASN A 47 8.37 14.97 -1.22
CA ASN A 47 7.67 15.17 -2.49
C ASN A 47 7.44 16.67 -2.75
N GLY A 48 8.51 17.41 -3.08
CA GLY A 48 8.48 18.86 -3.15
C GLY A 48 8.21 19.47 -1.77
N PRO A 49 7.16 20.31 -1.61
CA PRO A 49 6.77 20.85 -0.33
C PRO A 49 6.04 19.84 0.58
N ASP A 50 5.55 18.74 0.00
CA ASP A 50 4.76 17.73 0.69
C ASP A 50 5.62 16.58 1.20
N THR A 51 5.03 15.76 2.06
CA THR A 51 5.62 14.51 2.55
C THR A 51 4.68 13.36 2.27
N LEU A 52 5.21 12.25 1.76
CA LEU A 52 4.45 11.02 1.55
C LEU A 52 4.77 10.04 2.68
N LEU A 53 3.73 9.54 3.34
CA LEU A 53 3.81 8.50 4.35
C LEU A 53 3.32 7.20 3.73
N GLU A 54 4.20 6.21 3.61
CA GLU A 54 3.88 4.89 3.09
C GLU A 54 3.36 3.98 4.21
N TYR A 55 2.29 3.26 3.91
CA TYR A 55 1.72 2.21 4.75
C TYR A 55 1.55 0.94 3.92
N ALA A 56 2.57 0.07 3.94
CA ALA A 56 2.48 -1.25 3.33
C ALA A 56 1.62 -2.14 4.23
N MET A 57 0.48 -2.58 3.73
CA MET A 57 -0.54 -3.29 4.50
C MET A 57 -0.84 -4.67 3.91
N GLY A 58 -1.38 -5.51 4.79
CA GLY A 58 -1.87 -6.83 4.46
C GLY A 58 -0.80 -7.93 4.52
N PRO A 59 -1.21 -9.15 4.88
CA PRO A 59 -0.29 -10.27 5.11
C PRO A 59 0.43 -10.73 3.85
N LEU A 60 -0.04 -10.28 2.68
CA LEU A 60 0.45 -10.71 1.38
C LEU A 60 1.24 -9.61 0.64
N GLY A 61 1.35 -8.41 1.22
CA GLY A 61 2.06 -7.29 0.60
C GLY A 61 1.44 -6.79 -0.72
N GLN A 62 0.12 -6.97 -0.90
CA GLN A 62 -0.61 -6.62 -2.13
C GLN A 62 -1.25 -5.23 -2.07
N TYR A 63 -1.14 -4.55 -0.95
CA TYR A 63 -1.72 -3.23 -0.72
C TYR A 63 -0.67 -2.30 -0.13
N THR A 64 -0.51 -1.15 -0.72
CA THR A 64 0.28 -0.05 -0.17
C THR A 64 -0.56 1.20 -0.22
N TRP A 65 -0.76 1.80 0.94
CA TRP A 65 -1.47 3.07 1.05
C TRP A 65 -0.48 4.21 1.20
N MET A 66 -0.73 5.29 0.48
CA MET A 66 0.09 6.48 0.53
C MET A 66 -0.73 7.64 1.08
N ALA A 67 -0.28 8.20 2.21
CA ALA A 67 -0.84 9.43 2.77
C ALA A 67 0.05 10.61 2.36
N ARG A 68 -0.50 11.54 1.58
CA ARG A 68 0.18 12.78 1.18
C ARG A 68 -0.13 13.87 2.19
N MET A 69 0.89 14.30 2.92
CA MET A 69 0.82 15.34 3.92
C MET A 69 1.29 16.66 3.29
N GLY A 70 0.52 17.72 3.46
CA GLY A 70 0.91 19.07 3.06
C GLY A 70 2.02 19.67 3.94
N PRO A 71 2.59 20.81 3.56
CA PRO A 71 3.62 21.50 4.32
C PRO A 71 3.14 21.99 5.69
N ASP A 72 1.82 22.11 5.88
CA ASP A 72 1.15 22.43 7.15
C ASP A 72 0.94 21.20 8.05
N GLY A 73 1.41 20.00 7.63
CA GLY A 73 1.26 18.75 8.35
C GLY A 73 -0.17 18.18 8.31
N ARG A 74 -1.02 18.62 7.36
CA ARG A 74 -2.38 18.09 7.18
C ARG A 74 -2.44 17.14 5.99
N LEU A 75 -3.30 16.13 6.11
CA LEU A 75 -3.56 15.16 5.06
C LEU A 75 -4.24 15.82 3.86
N ILE A 76 -3.63 15.68 2.69
CA ILE A 76 -4.18 16.10 1.40
C ILE A 76 -4.95 14.94 0.76
N SER A 77 -4.33 13.74 0.71
CA SER A 77 -4.92 12.54 0.13
C SER A 77 -4.44 11.28 0.82
N TYR A 78 -5.27 10.25 0.80
CA TYR A 78 -4.96 8.92 1.27
C TYR A 78 -5.47 7.92 0.24
N GLU A 79 -4.57 7.21 -0.44
CA GLU A 79 -4.91 6.35 -1.57
C GLU A 79 -4.14 5.03 -1.57
N GLN A 80 -4.77 3.96 -2.09
CA GLN A 80 -4.10 2.71 -2.41
C GLN A 80 -3.33 2.90 -3.73
N VAL A 81 -2.01 2.65 -3.72
CA VAL A 81 -1.13 2.96 -4.85
C VAL A 81 -0.73 1.75 -5.71
N LEU A 82 -0.95 0.52 -5.24
CA LEU A 82 -0.69 -0.68 -6.06
C LEU A 82 -1.93 -1.02 -6.89
N THR A 83 -2.22 -0.20 -7.90
CA THR A 83 -3.37 -0.34 -8.81
C THR A 83 -2.93 -0.19 -10.26
N ASP A 84 -3.71 -0.79 -11.19
CA ASP A 84 -3.47 -0.65 -12.64
C ASP A 84 -3.37 0.82 -13.05
N ALA A 85 -4.27 1.66 -12.54
CA ALA A 85 -4.27 3.09 -12.83
C ALA A 85 -2.97 3.78 -12.37
N LYS A 86 -2.47 3.42 -11.18
CA LYS A 86 -1.25 4.03 -10.63
C LYS A 86 0.00 3.56 -11.35
N PHE A 87 0.11 2.26 -11.69
CA PHE A 87 1.18 1.76 -12.55
C PHE A 87 1.21 2.49 -13.90
N GLY A 88 0.04 2.76 -14.49
CA GLY A 88 -0.07 3.51 -15.74
C GLY A 88 0.39 4.97 -15.68
N THR A 89 0.63 5.54 -14.49
CA THR A 89 1.19 6.90 -14.35
C THR A 89 2.69 6.96 -14.54
N ILE A 90 3.39 5.83 -14.43
CA ILE A 90 4.84 5.75 -14.57
C ILE A 90 5.26 6.04 -16.02
N LYS A 91 6.22 6.92 -16.20
CA LYS A 91 6.72 7.34 -17.51
C LYS A 91 8.00 6.58 -17.85
N ILE A 92 7.89 5.61 -18.75
CA ILE A 92 9.02 4.86 -19.29
C ILE A 92 10.00 5.81 -19.97
N GLY A 93 11.31 5.61 -19.75
CA GLY A 93 12.37 6.46 -20.26
C GLY A 93 12.57 7.77 -19.49
N ARG A 94 11.76 8.05 -18.47
CA ARG A 94 11.81 9.31 -17.71
C ARG A 94 11.86 9.11 -16.20
N ASP A 95 10.95 8.30 -15.65
CA ASP A 95 10.91 8.05 -14.22
C ASP A 95 12.08 7.18 -13.80
N ASN A 96 12.58 7.44 -12.60
CA ASN A 96 13.68 6.72 -11.99
C ASN A 96 13.21 6.02 -10.70
N LYS A 97 14.12 5.30 -10.05
CA LYS A 97 13.84 4.59 -8.79
C LYS A 97 13.21 5.47 -7.73
N ASP A 98 13.68 6.72 -7.57
CA ASP A 98 13.12 7.65 -6.58
C ASP A 98 11.70 8.09 -6.94
N SER A 99 11.40 8.31 -8.22
CA SER A 99 10.04 8.59 -8.70
C SER A 99 9.12 7.39 -8.41
N VAL A 100 9.58 6.18 -8.71
CA VAL A 100 8.80 4.95 -8.48
C VAL A 100 8.51 4.75 -7.00
N LEU A 101 9.47 5.01 -6.09
CA LEU A 101 9.22 4.96 -4.65
C LEU A 101 8.16 5.97 -4.21
N ARG A 102 8.14 7.17 -4.77
CA ARG A 102 7.10 8.17 -4.47
C ARG A 102 5.73 7.81 -5.05
N ILE A 103 5.70 7.09 -6.17
CA ILE A 103 4.44 6.69 -6.83
C ILE A 103 3.85 5.43 -6.17
N LEU A 104 4.67 4.40 -5.92
CA LEU A 104 4.22 3.06 -5.53
C LEU A 104 4.63 2.64 -4.11
N GLY A 105 5.60 3.32 -3.50
CA GLY A 105 6.27 2.84 -2.30
C GLY A 105 7.31 1.75 -2.59
N ARG A 106 7.74 1.02 -1.57
CA ARG A 106 8.75 -0.03 -1.69
C ARG A 106 8.21 -1.26 -2.43
N PRO A 107 9.04 -1.87 -3.31
CA PRO A 107 8.69 -3.14 -3.94
C PRO A 107 8.63 -4.27 -2.91
N SER A 108 7.82 -5.29 -3.19
CA SER A 108 7.78 -6.53 -2.41
C SER A 108 9.07 -7.33 -2.52
N ARG A 109 9.76 -7.23 -3.67
CA ARG A 109 11.05 -7.88 -3.93
C ARG A 109 11.86 -7.08 -4.94
N GLN A 110 13.18 -7.13 -4.82
CA GLN A 110 14.11 -6.68 -5.84
C GLN A 110 14.83 -7.90 -6.39
N VAL A 111 14.81 -8.05 -7.71
CA VAL A 111 15.41 -9.17 -8.42
C VAL A 111 16.28 -8.67 -9.58
N ARG A 112 17.08 -9.55 -10.12
CA ARG A 112 17.86 -9.29 -11.33
C ARG A 112 17.67 -10.44 -12.29
N TYR A 113 17.23 -10.14 -13.50
CA TYR A 113 17.11 -11.11 -14.57
C TYR A 113 18.26 -10.95 -15.54
N TYR A 114 18.73 -12.06 -16.09
CA TYR A 114 19.82 -12.04 -17.10
C TYR A 114 19.42 -11.25 -18.36
N SER A 115 18.16 -11.24 -18.70
CA SER A 115 17.60 -10.54 -19.87
C SER A 115 17.36 -9.03 -19.65
N VAL A 116 17.55 -8.51 -18.43
CA VAL A 116 17.30 -7.09 -18.09
C VAL A 116 18.63 -6.46 -17.70
N ASP A 117 18.98 -5.33 -18.33
CA ASP A 117 20.27 -4.67 -18.16
C ASP A 117 20.45 -3.94 -16.82
N GLY A 118 19.41 -3.91 -15.98
CA GLY A 118 19.41 -3.28 -14.66
C GLY A 118 18.64 -4.07 -13.63
N ASP A 119 18.12 -3.37 -12.63
CA ASP A 119 17.34 -3.97 -11.56
C ASP A 119 15.88 -4.13 -11.96
N VAL A 120 15.22 -5.12 -11.38
CA VAL A 120 13.77 -5.32 -11.51
C VAL A 120 13.14 -5.24 -10.13
N TRP A 121 12.17 -4.35 -9.99
CA TRP A 121 11.39 -4.20 -8.78
C TRP A 121 10.02 -4.82 -8.95
N GLN A 122 9.72 -5.83 -8.13
CA GLN A 122 8.47 -6.58 -8.19
C GLN A 122 7.46 -6.02 -7.19
N TYR A 123 6.26 -5.72 -7.68
CA TYR A 123 5.13 -5.27 -6.90
C TYR A 123 4.00 -6.28 -6.99
N ARG A 124 3.67 -6.92 -5.86
CA ARG A 124 2.47 -7.75 -5.77
C ARG A 124 1.25 -6.86 -5.62
N TYR A 125 0.19 -7.16 -6.36
CA TYR A 125 -1.02 -6.38 -6.26
C TYR A 125 -2.27 -7.17 -6.65
N LYS A 126 -3.44 -6.59 -6.41
CA LYS A 126 -4.71 -7.10 -6.89
C LYS A 126 -5.07 -6.40 -8.20
N GLN A 127 -4.84 -7.06 -9.32
CA GLN A 127 -5.24 -6.56 -10.63
C GLN A 127 -6.76 -6.56 -10.71
N SER A 128 -7.35 -5.40 -11.05
CA SER A 128 -8.81 -5.20 -11.07
C SER A 128 -9.51 -5.66 -9.77
N ASP A 129 -8.81 -5.54 -8.61
CA ASP A 129 -9.24 -5.99 -7.28
C ASP A 129 -9.52 -7.49 -7.13
N VAL A 130 -9.23 -8.30 -8.12
CA VAL A 130 -9.57 -9.74 -8.18
C VAL A 130 -8.33 -10.62 -8.28
N TRP A 131 -7.52 -10.43 -9.32
CA TRP A 131 -6.44 -11.35 -9.68
C TRP A 131 -5.16 -11.09 -8.89
N ASN A 132 -4.54 -12.16 -8.40
CA ASN A 132 -3.20 -12.07 -7.84
C ASN A 132 -2.21 -11.83 -8.97
N SER A 133 -1.62 -10.65 -9.03
CA SER A 133 -0.73 -10.24 -10.10
C SER A 133 0.58 -9.67 -9.57
N LEU A 134 1.59 -9.75 -10.41
CA LEU A 134 2.92 -9.23 -10.19
C LEU A 134 3.22 -8.19 -11.27
N MET A 135 3.58 -6.98 -10.86
CA MET A 135 4.09 -5.95 -11.76
C MET A 135 5.60 -5.85 -11.58
N ASP A 136 6.34 -6.16 -12.64
CA ASP A 136 7.78 -5.93 -12.72
C ASP A 136 8.05 -4.54 -13.28
N VAL A 137 8.65 -3.67 -12.48
CA VAL A 137 9.19 -2.39 -12.93
C VAL A 137 10.66 -2.63 -13.25
N GLN A 138 11.01 -2.63 -14.54
CA GLN A 138 12.37 -2.88 -15.02
C GLN A 138 13.10 -1.55 -15.20
N PHE A 139 14.33 -1.50 -14.70
CA PHE A 139 15.21 -0.33 -14.81
C PHE A 139 16.41 -0.63 -15.69
N ASP A 140 16.98 0.43 -16.27
CA ASP A 140 18.30 0.37 -16.90
C ASP A 140 19.43 0.48 -15.85
N ARG A 141 20.69 0.46 -16.31
CA ARG A 141 21.87 0.64 -15.45
C ARG A 141 21.92 1.98 -14.73
N ASN A 142 21.25 3.00 -15.27
CA ASN A 142 21.17 4.33 -14.70
C ASN A 142 19.99 4.46 -13.71
N GLY A 143 19.19 3.40 -13.54
CA GLY A 143 18.02 3.39 -12.67
C GLY A 143 16.79 4.10 -13.26
N VAL A 144 16.74 4.26 -14.60
CA VAL A 144 15.58 4.79 -15.31
C VAL A 144 14.65 3.65 -15.71
N VAL A 145 13.34 3.83 -15.57
CA VAL A 145 12.33 2.82 -15.94
C VAL A 145 12.38 2.54 -17.44
N GLN A 146 12.56 1.28 -17.82
CA GLN A 146 12.57 0.84 -19.22
C GLN A 146 11.31 0.10 -19.63
N ALA A 147 10.70 -0.66 -18.71
CA ALA A 147 9.51 -1.43 -18.99
C ALA A 147 8.68 -1.65 -17.73
N LEU A 148 7.38 -1.85 -17.94
CA LEU A 148 6.43 -2.38 -16.98
C LEU A 148 5.90 -3.69 -17.54
N VAL A 149 6.10 -4.79 -16.82
CA VAL A 149 5.68 -6.12 -17.27
C VAL A 149 4.74 -6.71 -16.23
N ASN A 150 3.49 -6.91 -16.61
CA ASN A 150 2.49 -7.54 -15.76
C ASN A 150 2.38 -9.04 -16.04
N GLY A 151 2.21 -9.81 -14.99
CA GLY A 151 1.98 -11.25 -15.06
C GLY A 151 1.26 -11.79 -13.84
N PRO A 152 0.85 -13.06 -13.85
CA PRO A 152 0.27 -13.71 -12.68
C PRO A 152 1.30 -13.82 -11.54
N ASP A 153 0.85 -13.69 -10.28
CA ASP A 153 1.67 -14.01 -9.12
C ASP A 153 1.58 -15.52 -8.84
N GLU A 154 2.44 -16.29 -9.53
CA GLU A 154 2.45 -17.75 -9.43
C GLU A 154 2.65 -18.29 -8.02
N GLU A 155 3.30 -17.53 -7.13
CA GLU A 155 3.46 -17.92 -5.73
C GLU A 155 2.15 -17.85 -4.94
N ARG A 156 1.15 -17.14 -5.48
CA ARG A 156 -0.18 -16.93 -4.87
C ARG A 156 -1.30 -17.66 -5.60
N GLU A 157 -1.00 -18.25 -6.74
CA GLU A 157 -1.98 -19.09 -7.43
C GLU A 157 -2.23 -20.39 -6.64
N PRO A 158 -3.49 -20.78 -6.46
CA PRO A 158 -3.83 -22.07 -5.85
C PRO A 158 -3.21 -23.23 -6.63
N ARG A 159 -2.63 -24.20 -5.95
CA ARG A 159 -1.95 -25.36 -6.57
C ARG A 159 -2.81 -26.15 -7.57
N TRP A 160 -4.14 -26.05 -7.46
CA TRP A 160 -5.09 -26.75 -8.36
C TRP A 160 -5.33 -26.00 -9.69
N LEU A 161 -4.77 -24.80 -9.85
CA LEU A 161 -4.75 -24.04 -11.09
C LEU A 161 -3.44 -24.21 -11.89
N ARG A 162 -2.50 -25.01 -11.38
CA ARG A 162 -1.22 -25.30 -12.03
C ARG A 162 -1.27 -26.59 -12.82
#